data_bc186c90225c5d0a98e6f6514443042d
#
_entry.id   bc186c90225c5d0a98e6f6514443042d
#
_cell.length_a   1.000
_cell.length_b   1.000
_cell.length_c   1.000
_cell.angle_alpha   90.00
_cell.angle_beta   90.00
_cell.angle_gamma   90.00
#
_symmetry.space_group_name_H-M   'P 1'
#
loop_
_entity.id
_entity.type
_entity.pdbx_description
1 polymer ?
#
loop_
_entity_poly.entity_id
_entity_poly.type
_entity_poly.pdbx_seq_one_letter_code
_entity_poly.pdbx_strand_id
1 'polypeptide(L)'
;MDNPVPVDPKPQELADYTIIYYGHGGNPSLDMYITENLQQLYAAEAASYDKVRIAVEYKFSSPKAFNNTLNNMLSKIQTEEDKKYIEKFNDLYKDKAGQTYRFVVDPKMQSYDQLGDQYRYGSLESDIAHPDSLTNFIKWAAKTCPAKNYLLVLSDHGNGYMPHVDLPYTPATKTRGVVFDSKSDNCFTLQSLTAAIEAAGIPVKALYFDACLMNSIEYLFELKDAVDYIVASSFSVPGIGGSYETLINLLAKNGDDIESALANYNKSCVDHWDQTVGKAQLECYFDMTVTRTSGLDAYGKKIRAFTDLLVESYQSGDEELRKKIDNATANVLKIEKGSPFYDLLIYALTLTTADPERFEAAYNDMKKCYNELCQVSHQTCAYLSAEGITASVLLGWEGQYECFSWIKLDNEWKVMSNELYKPDGTRDLVWLSDPDTNKWGSTFEQTYEQTKFDKATGWSRWIWANHQRPTVMSLATAGYDPNIAEADPATYMTAAEFAQLLHR
;
A
#
# COMPACT_ATOMS: atom_id res chain seq x y z
N MET A 1 22.13 -37.56 -44.61
CA MET A 1 21.76 -37.47 -43.19
C MET A 1 20.82 -36.27 -43.11
N ASP A 2 19.53 -36.58 -43.10
CA ASP A 2 18.50 -35.56 -43.03
C ASP A 2 18.49 -34.94 -41.64
N ASN A 3 18.71 -33.62 -41.56
CA ASN A 3 18.56 -32.88 -40.32
C ASN A 3 17.06 -33.02 -39.92
N PRO A 4 16.77 -33.38 -38.65
CA PRO A 4 15.42 -33.43 -38.18
C PRO A 4 14.83 -32.03 -38.28
N VAL A 5 13.72 -31.95 -39.02
CA VAL A 5 12.87 -30.73 -39.07
C VAL A 5 12.52 -30.36 -37.60
N PRO A 6 12.73 -29.11 -37.18
CA PRO A 6 12.29 -28.68 -35.86
C PRO A 6 10.79 -28.91 -35.78
N VAL A 7 10.35 -29.82 -34.90
CA VAL A 7 8.93 -29.98 -34.56
C VAL A 7 8.53 -28.68 -33.85
N ASP A 8 7.64 -27.90 -34.43
CA ASP A 8 7.05 -26.76 -33.76
C ASP A 8 6.53 -27.25 -32.40
N PRO A 9 6.89 -26.59 -31.31
CA PRO A 9 6.39 -26.98 -30.01
C PRO A 9 4.86 -26.97 -30.08
N LYS A 10 4.22 -28.06 -29.69
CA LYS A 10 2.75 -28.12 -29.58
C LYS A 10 2.28 -26.86 -28.83
N PRO A 11 1.21 -26.21 -29.31
CA PRO A 11 0.65 -25.07 -28.58
C PRO A 11 0.48 -25.48 -27.13
N GLN A 12 1.12 -24.75 -26.22
CA GLN A 12 1.02 -25.02 -24.79
C GLN A 12 -0.43 -24.75 -24.41
N GLU A 13 -1.11 -25.73 -23.85
CA GLU A 13 -2.50 -25.59 -23.43
C GLU A 13 -2.60 -24.45 -22.40
N LEU A 14 -3.54 -23.51 -22.61
CA LEU A 14 -3.71 -22.36 -21.71
C LEU A 14 -4.21 -22.86 -20.35
N ALA A 15 -3.54 -22.47 -19.29
CA ALA A 15 -4.07 -22.64 -17.94
C ALA A 15 -5.30 -21.72 -17.74
N ASP A 16 -6.13 -21.99 -16.76
CA ASP A 16 -7.22 -21.08 -16.40
C ASP A 16 -6.65 -19.80 -15.79
N TYR A 17 -5.62 -19.94 -14.93
CA TYR A 17 -4.94 -18.84 -14.29
C TYR A 17 -3.41 -18.97 -14.32
N THR A 18 -2.74 -17.83 -14.37
CA THR A 18 -1.34 -17.72 -13.93
C THR A 18 -1.25 -16.71 -12.81
N ILE A 19 -0.78 -17.16 -11.65
CA ILE A 19 -0.36 -16.28 -10.56
C ILE A 19 1.04 -15.78 -10.88
N ILE A 20 1.19 -14.46 -10.95
CA ILE A 20 2.46 -13.75 -11.14
C ILE A 20 2.87 -13.22 -9.77
N TYR A 21 3.71 -13.99 -9.06
CA TYR A 21 4.15 -13.64 -7.71
C TYR A 21 5.42 -12.82 -7.76
N TYR A 22 5.35 -11.57 -7.30
CA TYR A 22 6.46 -10.63 -7.26
C TYR A 22 6.68 -10.20 -5.82
N GLY A 23 7.79 -10.63 -5.22
CA GLY A 23 8.03 -10.44 -3.79
C GLY A 23 9.43 -9.97 -3.45
N HIS A 24 9.54 -9.27 -2.33
CA HIS A 24 10.80 -8.85 -1.73
C HIS A 24 10.74 -8.94 -0.21
N GLY A 25 11.82 -9.38 0.40
CA GLY A 25 11.92 -9.41 1.87
C GLY A 25 12.11 -8.03 2.52
N GLY A 26 12.42 -7.01 1.71
CA GLY A 26 12.48 -5.58 2.07
C GLY A 26 13.24 -5.26 3.33
N ASN A 27 12.64 -5.43 4.46
CA ASN A 27 13.11 -5.03 5.77
C ASN A 27 12.71 -6.03 6.87
N PRO A 28 13.25 -5.84 8.08
CA PRO A 28 13.74 -6.85 9.02
C PRO A 28 12.64 -7.80 9.52
N SER A 29 12.59 -8.97 9.22
CA SER A 29 11.73 -10.11 9.54
C SER A 29 10.83 -10.59 8.41
N LEU A 30 10.66 -9.81 7.33
CA LEU A 30 9.73 -10.17 6.27
C LEU A 30 10.25 -11.32 5.39
N ASP A 31 11.57 -11.43 5.17
CA ASP A 31 12.17 -12.57 4.43
C ASP A 31 11.71 -13.94 4.95
N MET A 32 11.58 -14.09 6.28
CA MET A 32 11.12 -15.36 6.87
C MET A 32 9.71 -15.68 6.46
N TYR A 33 8.81 -14.72 6.65
CA TYR A 33 7.39 -14.90 6.36
C TYR A 33 7.14 -15.10 4.86
N ILE A 34 7.83 -14.32 4.01
CA ILE A 34 7.67 -14.49 2.56
C ILE A 34 8.26 -15.83 2.08
N THR A 35 9.33 -16.30 2.68
CA THR A 35 9.85 -17.65 2.32
C THR A 35 8.91 -18.77 2.76
N GLU A 36 8.16 -18.59 3.84
CA GLU A 36 7.04 -19.49 4.20
C GLU A 36 5.91 -19.39 3.17
N ASN A 37 5.56 -18.20 2.73
CA ASN A 37 4.58 -18.01 1.66
C ASN A 37 5.03 -18.67 0.35
N LEU A 38 6.32 -18.58 0.01
CA LEU A 38 6.86 -19.32 -1.13
C LEU A 38 6.69 -20.86 -0.98
N GLN A 39 6.77 -21.40 0.23
CA GLN A 39 6.49 -22.82 0.46
C GLN A 39 5.03 -23.17 0.26
N GLN A 40 4.10 -22.30 0.64
CA GLN A 40 2.68 -22.50 0.41
C GLN A 40 2.32 -22.61 -1.08
N LEU A 41 3.11 -22.02 -1.98
CA LEU A 41 2.94 -22.15 -3.43
C LEU A 41 3.10 -23.59 -3.93
N TYR A 42 3.67 -24.50 -3.12
CA TYR A 42 3.85 -25.92 -3.43
C TYR A 42 2.88 -26.83 -2.67
N ALA A 43 2.03 -26.27 -1.81
CA ALA A 43 1.21 -27.04 -0.88
C ALA A 43 -0.23 -27.27 -1.37
N ALA A 44 -0.62 -26.67 -2.51
CA ALA A 44 -1.97 -26.83 -3.05
C ALA A 44 -2.25 -28.26 -3.54
N GLU A 45 -3.51 -28.59 -3.72
CA GLU A 45 -3.93 -29.87 -4.27
C GLU A 45 -3.29 -30.10 -5.64
N ALA A 46 -2.77 -31.32 -5.89
CA ALA A 46 -2.07 -31.65 -7.13
C ALA A 46 -2.88 -31.31 -8.40
N ALA A 47 -4.20 -31.54 -8.38
CA ALA A 47 -5.08 -31.22 -9.50
C ALA A 47 -5.23 -29.72 -9.76
N SER A 48 -4.94 -28.87 -8.77
CA SER A 48 -5.02 -27.42 -8.93
C SER A 48 -3.93 -26.88 -9.86
N TYR A 49 -2.75 -27.52 -9.88
CA TYR A 49 -1.65 -27.12 -10.75
C TYR A 49 -1.87 -27.44 -12.24
N ASP A 50 -2.85 -28.26 -12.57
CA ASP A 50 -3.28 -28.46 -13.96
C ASP A 50 -3.99 -27.22 -14.53
N LYS A 51 -4.62 -26.42 -13.66
CA LYS A 51 -5.41 -25.25 -14.01
C LYS A 51 -4.73 -23.92 -13.65
N VAL A 52 -3.89 -23.91 -12.61
CA VAL A 52 -3.22 -22.70 -12.11
C VAL A 52 -1.72 -22.89 -12.19
N ARG A 53 -1.07 -22.03 -12.95
CA ARG A 53 0.40 -21.94 -13.01
C ARG A 53 0.86 -20.80 -12.15
N ILE A 54 2.11 -20.87 -11.69
CA ILE A 54 2.66 -19.86 -10.80
C ILE A 54 4.06 -19.51 -11.28
N ALA A 55 4.23 -18.23 -11.67
CA ALA A 55 5.51 -17.64 -12.00
C ALA A 55 5.97 -16.78 -10.82
N VAL A 56 7.18 -16.97 -10.38
CA VAL A 56 7.75 -16.30 -9.20
C VAL A 56 8.95 -15.48 -9.60
N GLU A 57 8.99 -14.23 -9.13
CA GLU A 57 10.23 -13.47 -8.94
C GLU A 57 10.28 -13.02 -7.49
N TYR A 58 11.37 -13.40 -6.83
CA TYR A 58 11.61 -13.04 -5.44
C TYR A 58 13.04 -12.56 -5.25
N LYS A 59 13.19 -11.40 -4.62
CA LYS A 59 14.48 -10.84 -4.23
C LYS A 59 14.62 -10.88 -2.72
N PHE A 60 15.66 -11.54 -2.24
CA PHE A 60 16.02 -11.49 -0.82
C PHE A 60 16.49 -10.09 -0.43
N SER A 61 16.25 -9.72 0.82
CA SER A 61 16.80 -8.51 1.43
C SER A 61 18.29 -8.39 1.22
N SER A 62 18.79 -7.16 1.16
CA SER A 62 20.23 -6.93 1.07
C SER A 62 20.97 -7.62 2.21
N PRO A 63 22.26 -7.99 2.04
CA PRO A 63 23.03 -8.62 3.11
C PRO A 63 23.02 -7.84 4.43
N LYS A 64 23.00 -6.52 4.36
CA LYS A 64 22.90 -5.63 5.52
C LYS A 64 21.53 -5.78 6.21
N ALA A 65 20.45 -5.72 5.44
CA ALA A 65 19.09 -5.85 5.96
C ALA A 65 18.86 -7.26 6.52
N PHE A 66 19.31 -8.31 5.82
CA PHE A 66 19.23 -9.70 6.26
C PHE A 66 19.93 -9.92 7.60
N ASN A 67 21.18 -9.44 7.76
CA ASN A 67 21.94 -9.57 9.00
C ASN A 67 21.29 -8.78 10.16
N ASN A 68 20.77 -7.59 9.88
CA ASN A 68 20.03 -6.82 10.90
C ASN A 68 18.78 -7.56 11.36
N THR A 69 18.04 -8.16 10.43
CA THR A 69 16.87 -9.00 10.70
C THR A 69 17.24 -10.17 11.58
N LEU A 70 18.25 -10.92 11.18
CA LEU A 70 18.71 -12.09 11.91
C LEU A 70 19.12 -11.72 13.34
N ASN A 71 19.90 -10.65 13.52
CA ASN A 71 20.32 -10.19 14.83
C ASN A 71 19.13 -9.76 15.70
N ASN A 72 18.15 -9.08 15.13
CA ASN A 72 16.93 -8.66 15.84
C ASN A 72 16.14 -9.90 16.29
N MET A 73 15.99 -10.89 15.45
CA MET A 73 15.32 -12.15 15.80
C MET A 73 16.04 -12.90 16.90
N LEU A 74 17.36 -13.04 16.78
CA LEU A 74 18.21 -13.68 17.80
C LEU A 74 18.09 -12.97 19.17
N SER A 75 17.90 -11.65 19.17
CA SER A 75 17.73 -10.87 20.39
C SER A 75 16.36 -11.07 21.09
N LYS A 76 15.38 -11.61 20.37
CA LYS A 76 14.00 -11.81 20.84
C LYS A 76 13.65 -13.27 21.11
N ILE A 77 14.59 -14.18 21.02
CA ILE A 77 14.38 -15.60 21.27
C ILE A 77 13.87 -15.80 22.70
N GLN A 78 12.75 -16.52 22.82
CA GLN A 78 12.16 -16.91 24.09
C GLN A 78 12.23 -18.42 24.34
N THR A 79 12.31 -19.21 23.27
CA THR A 79 12.29 -20.67 23.35
C THR A 79 13.44 -21.30 22.54
N GLU A 80 13.79 -22.56 22.86
CA GLU A 80 14.74 -23.33 22.07
C GLU A 80 14.18 -23.67 20.67
N GLU A 81 12.87 -23.66 20.51
CA GLU A 81 12.21 -23.87 19.23
C GLU A 81 12.41 -22.66 18.31
N ASP A 82 12.20 -21.45 18.84
CA ASP A 82 12.50 -20.21 18.10
C ASP A 82 13.94 -20.17 17.61
N LYS A 83 14.87 -20.57 18.47
CA LYS A 83 16.30 -20.62 18.15
C LYS A 83 16.58 -21.57 16.97
N LYS A 84 16.05 -22.78 17.04
CA LYS A 84 16.22 -23.78 15.95
C LYS A 84 15.62 -23.30 14.64
N TYR A 85 14.47 -22.63 14.72
CA TYR A 85 13.81 -22.09 13.54
C TYR A 85 14.67 -21.00 12.88
N ILE A 86 15.20 -20.07 13.68
CA ILE A 86 16.06 -19.00 13.18
C ILE A 86 17.39 -19.54 12.63
N GLU A 87 18.00 -20.53 13.28
CA GLU A 87 19.20 -21.21 12.78
C GLU A 87 18.92 -21.87 11.41
N LYS A 88 17.81 -22.59 11.29
CA LYS A 88 17.39 -23.20 10.03
C LYS A 88 17.17 -22.16 8.93
N PHE A 89 16.48 -21.04 9.24
CA PHE A 89 16.30 -19.94 8.31
C PHE A 89 17.63 -19.37 7.83
N ASN A 90 18.53 -19.06 8.77
CA ASN A 90 19.86 -18.56 8.43
C ASN A 90 20.62 -19.54 7.52
N ASP A 91 20.60 -20.82 7.84
CA ASP A 91 21.35 -21.84 7.06
C ASP A 91 20.80 -22.00 5.64
N LEU A 92 19.49 -21.86 5.45
CA LEU A 92 18.86 -21.97 4.13
C LEU A 92 19.08 -20.73 3.26
N TYR A 93 19.13 -19.52 3.86
CA TYR A 93 18.99 -18.29 3.10
C TYR A 93 20.14 -17.30 3.20
N LYS A 94 21.13 -17.48 4.12
CA LYS A 94 22.27 -16.56 4.28
C LYS A 94 23.05 -16.28 2.99
N ASP A 95 23.22 -17.30 2.15
CA ASP A 95 23.96 -17.18 0.89
C ASP A 95 23.10 -16.61 -0.26
N LYS A 96 21.83 -16.36 0.02
CA LYS A 96 20.85 -15.83 -0.94
C LYS A 96 20.58 -14.33 -0.73
N ALA A 97 21.09 -13.75 0.35
CA ALA A 97 20.89 -12.34 0.67
C ALA A 97 21.27 -11.43 -0.51
N GLY A 98 20.37 -10.56 -0.93
CA GLY A 98 20.51 -9.66 -2.06
C GLY A 98 20.37 -10.31 -3.45
N GLN A 99 20.15 -11.62 -3.52
CA GLN A 99 19.95 -12.33 -4.78
C GLN A 99 18.48 -12.27 -5.20
N THR A 100 18.26 -12.24 -6.52
CA THR A 100 16.94 -12.37 -7.14
C THR A 100 16.82 -13.75 -7.77
N TYR A 101 15.67 -14.37 -7.59
CA TYR A 101 15.31 -15.66 -8.17
C TYR A 101 14.08 -15.53 -9.03
N ARG A 102 14.09 -16.18 -10.20
CA ARG A 102 12.95 -16.20 -11.12
C ARG A 102 12.73 -17.64 -11.61
N PHE A 103 11.52 -18.16 -11.39
CA PHE A 103 11.18 -19.52 -11.77
C PHE A 103 9.66 -19.70 -11.95
N VAL A 104 9.29 -20.82 -12.56
CA VAL A 104 7.91 -21.33 -12.55
C VAL A 104 7.87 -22.43 -11.48
N VAL A 105 6.86 -22.39 -10.63
CA VAL A 105 6.68 -23.41 -9.58
C VAL A 105 6.56 -24.81 -10.21
N ASP A 106 7.45 -25.70 -9.83
CA ASP A 106 7.32 -27.14 -10.09
C ASP A 106 6.75 -27.81 -8.81
N PRO A 107 5.50 -28.29 -8.82
CA PRO A 107 4.86 -28.85 -7.63
C PRO A 107 5.56 -30.09 -7.05
N LYS A 108 6.54 -30.65 -7.77
CA LYS A 108 7.33 -31.80 -7.32
C LYS A 108 8.57 -31.40 -6.51
N MET A 109 8.86 -30.11 -6.46
CA MET A 109 10.00 -29.56 -5.76
C MET A 109 9.59 -28.87 -4.47
N GLN A 110 10.55 -28.43 -3.68
CA GLN A 110 10.36 -27.54 -2.55
C GLN A 110 10.78 -26.12 -2.98
N SER A 111 10.27 -25.08 -2.33
CA SER A 111 10.62 -23.70 -2.68
C SER A 111 12.13 -23.44 -2.61
N TYR A 112 12.82 -23.98 -1.59
CA TYR A 112 14.26 -23.80 -1.44
C TYR A 112 15.07 -24.55 -2.51
N ASP A 113 14.54 -25.62 -3.12
CA ASP A 113 15.18 -26.31 -4.24
C ASP A 113 15.19 -25.43 -5.50
N GLN A 114 14.16 -24.61 -5.68
CA GLN A 114 14.07 -23.63 -6.77
C GLN A 114 14.78 -22.29 -6.46
N LEU A 115 15.32 -22.13 -5.28
CA LEU A 115 16.22 -21.04 -4.90
C LEU A 115 17.71 -21.42 -5.09
N GLY A 116 17.99 -22.33 -5.97
CA GLY A 116 19.35 -22.71 -6.40
C GLY A 116 19.90 -21.76 -7.47
N ASP A 117 21.21 -21.85 -7.72
CA ASP A 117 21.94 -20.95 -8.62
C ASP A 117 21.38 -20.92 -10.06
N GLN A 118 20.84 -22.03 -10.53
CA GLN A 118 20.23 -22.14 -11.86
C GLN A 118 19.00 -21.27 -12.05
N TYR A 119 18.37 -20.82 -10.97
CA TYR A 119 17.19 -19.94 -10.96
C TYR A 119 17.52 -18.49 -10.62
N ARG A 120 18.80 -18.19 -10.36
CA ARG A 120 19.21 -16.79 -10.13
C ARG A 120 18.92 -15.94 -11.35
N TYR A 121 18.35 -14.77 -11.11
CA TYR A 121 18.00 -13.81 -12.15
C TYR A 121 18.50 -12.40 -11.80
N GLY A 122 19.07 -11.74 -12.82
CA GLY A 122 19.61 -10.40 -12.63
C GLY A 122 20.93 -10.37 -11.87
N SER A 123 21.37 -9.21 -11.52
CA SER A 123 22.56 -8.95 -10.72
C SER A 123 22.19 -8.52 -9.31
N LEU A 124 23.16 -8.54 -8.40
CA LEU A 124 23.03 -7.95 -7.06
C LEU A 124 22.63 -6.46 -7.08
N GLU A 125 22.83 -5.81 -8.21
CA GLU A 125 22.50 -4.41 -8.44
C GLU A 125 21.06 -4.21 -8.97
N SER A 126 20.35 -5.27 -9.35
CA SER A 126 18.99 -5.14 -9.87
C SER A 126 18.04 -4.58 -8.81
N ASP A 127 17.31 -3.53 -9.19
CA ASP A 127 16.31 -2.87 -8.37
C ASP A 127 14.95 -3.54 -8.62
N ILE A 128 14.41 -4.21 -7.60
CA ILE A 128 13.09 -4.88 -7.72
C ILE A 128 11.94 -3.86 -7.75
N ALA A 129 12.16 -2.66 -7.24
CA ALA A 129 11.17 -1.58 -7.28
C ALA A 129 11.26 -0.72 -8.55
N HIS A 130 12.13 -1.08 -9.50
CA HIS A 130 12.19 -0.38 -10.78
C HIS A 130 11.04 -0.82 -11.70
N PRO A 131 10.30 0.13 -12.35
CA PRO A 131 9.15 -0.21 -13.20
C PRO A 131 9.46 -1.25 -14.28
N ASP A 132 10.63 -1.15 -14.92
CA ASP A 132 11.03 -2.11 -15.97
C ASP A 132 11.23 -3.53 -15.42
N SER A 133 11.65 -3.68 -14.15
CA SER A 133 11.81 -5.00 -13.52
C SER A 133 10.47 -5.72 -13.45
N LEU A 134 9.44 -5.05 -12.95
CA LEU A 134 8.08 -5.59 -12.88
C LEU A 134 7.50 -5.82 -14.27
N THR A 135 7.63 -4.83 -15.17
CA THR A 135 7.17 -4.93 -16.57
C THR A 135 7.75 -6.16 -17.27
N ASN A 136 9.06 -6.36 -17.15
CA ASN A 136 9.76 -7.48 -17.77
C ASN A 136 9.35 -8.81 -17.15
N PHE A 137 9.13 -8.83 -15.85
CA PHE A 137 8.67 -10.05 -15.17
C PHE A 137 7.25 -10.44 -15.59
N ILE A 138 6.31 -9.49 -15.65
CA ILE A 138 4.94 -9.77 -16.12
C ILE A 138 4.97 -10.33 -17.55
N LYS A 139 5.75 -9.72 -18.47
CA LYS A 139 5.91 -10.23 -19.83
C LYS A 139 6.51 -11.63 -19.88
N TRP A 140 7.54 -11.88 -19.06
CA TRP A 140 8.16 -13.20 -19.00
C TRP A 140 7.19 -14.24 -18.45
N ALA A 141 6.45 -13.93 -17.38
CA ALA A 141 5.47 -14.82 -16.77
C ALA A 141 4.36 -15.18 -17.76
N ALA A 142 3.80 -14.22 -18.45
CA ALA A 142 2.76 -14.47 -19.46
C ALA A 142 3.24 -15.30 -20.63
N LYS A 143 4.49 -15.11 -21.07
CA LYS A 143 5.12 -15.91 -22.14
C LYS A 143 5.40 -17.34 -21.69
N THR A 144 5.90 -17.51 -20.45
CA THR A 144 6.33 -18.82 -19.95
C THR A 144 5.17 -19.65 -19.42
N CYS A 145 4.18 -18.99 -18.84
CA CYS A 145 2.98 -19.58 -18.26
C CYS A 145 1.72 -18.97 -18.89
N PRO A 146 1.42 -19.25 -20.18
CA PRO A 146 0.25 -18.67 -20.83
C PRO A 146 -1.04 -19.18 -20.17
N ALA A 147 -1.96 -18.25 -19.89
CA ALA A 147 -3.24 -18.54 -19.26
C ALA A 147 -4.37 -17.65 -19.81
N LYS A 148 -5.62 -18.00 -19.49
CA LYS A 148 -6.78 -17.18 -19.81
C LYS A 148 -6.82 -15.91 -18.94
N ASN A 149 -6.39 -16.01 -17.68
CA ASN A 149 -6.42 -14.95 -16.70
C ASN A 149 -5.07 -14.84 -15.96
N TYR A 150 -4.64 -13.63 -15.67
CA TYR A 150 -3.43 -13.35 -14.91
C TYR A 150 -3.79 -12.66 -13.60
N LEU A 151 -3.26 -13.16 -12.49
CA LEU A 151 -3.37 -12.55 -11.17
C LEU A 151 -1.97 -12.14 -10.72
N LEU A 152 -1.75 -10.83 -10.55
CA LEU A 152 -0.50 -10.28 -10.04
C LEU A 152 -0.57 -10.20 -8.52
N VAL A 153 0.45 -10.72 -7.85
CA VAL A 153 0.65 -10.59 -6.40
C VAL A 153 1.87 -9.74 -6.15
N LEU A 154 1.73 -8.70 -5.34
CA LEU A 154 2.83 -7.89 -4.81
C LEU A 154 2.96 -8.17 -3.32
N SER A 155 4.05 -8.83 -2.93
CA SER A 155 4.29 -9.27 -1.55
C SER A 155 5.51 -8.59 -0.97
N ASP A 156 5.30 -7.64 -0.07
CA ASP A 156 6.30 -6.86 0.66
C ASP A 156 5.60 -5.93 1.68
N HIS A 157 6.30 -4.94 2.18
CA HIS A 157 5.69 -3.82 2.88
C HIS A 157 4.81 -2.96 1.98
N GLY A 158 3.84 -2.27 2.58
CA GLY A 158 3.01 -1.25 1.96
C GLY A 158 2.68 -0.15 2.96
N ASN A 159 2.55 1.09 2.48
CA ASN A 159 2.30 2.26 3.32
C ASN A 159 1.14 3.13 2.80
N GLY A 160 0.26 2.58 1.97
CA GLY A 160 -0.84 3.33 1.38
C GLY A 160 -0.37 4.42 0.41
N TYR A 161 -1.32 5.29 0.03
CA TYR A 161 -0.97 6.45 -0.77
C TYR A 161 -0.40 7.55 0.12
N MET A 162 0.77 8.02 -0.25
CA MET A 162 1.30 9.30 0.24
C MET A 162 1.85 10.07 -0.96
N PRO A 163 1.64 11.39 -1.03
CA PRO A 163 2.18 12.18 -2.12
C PRO A 163 3.69 11.97 -2.22
N HIS A 164 4.14 11.57 -3.41
CA HIS A 164 5.56 11.41 -3.67
C HIS A 164 6.16 12.76 -4.03
N VAL A 165 7.21 13.12 -3.32
CA VAL A 165 8.09 14.21 -3.71
C VAL A 165 9.44 13.59 -3.99
N ASP A 166 9.94 13.78 -5.19
CA ASP A 166 11.30 13.38 -5.56
C ASP A 166 12.30 14.18 -4.73
N LEU A 167 12.74 13.58 -3.64
CA LEU A 167 13.69 14.20 -2.73
C LEU A 167 14.99 13.42 -2.72
N PRO A 168 16.08 14.03 -3.19
CA PRO A 168 17.35 13.33 -3.31
C PRO A 168 18.02 12.99 -1.97
N TYR A 169 17.47 13.37 -0.81
CA TYR A 169 18.23 13.35 0.44
C TYR A 169 17.55 12.91 1.72
N THR A 170 16.51 12.08 1.70
CA THR A 170 15.97 11.55 2.96
C THR A 170 16.02 10.04 3.05
N PRO A 171 17.01 9.48 3.75
CA PRO A 171 17.08 8.02 3.94
C PRO A 171 15.91 7.43 4.73
N ALA A 172 15.21 8.24 5.52
CA ALA A 172 14.17 7.79 6.43
C ALA A 172 12.74 7.86 5.88
N THR A 173 12.52 8.51 4.74
CA THR A 173 11.18 8.81 4.21
C THR A 173 10.87 8.17 2.86
N LYS A 174 11.75 7.31 2.37
CA LYS A 174 11.58 6.59 1.10
C LYS A 174 10.55 5.43 1.15
N THR A 175 9.77 5.34 2.21
CA THR A 175 8.85 4.22 2.46
C THR A 175 7.41 4.57 2.05
N ARG A 176 7.19 5.04 0.81
CA ARG A 176 5.87 5.52 0.37
C ARG A 176 5.41 4.81 -0.88
N GLY A 177 4.67 3.75 -0.68
CA GLY A 177 4.18 2.91 -1.78
C GLY A 177 4.19 1.45 -1.41
N VAL A 178 4.62 0.61 -2.33
CA VAL A 178 4.68 -0.84 -2.16
C VAL A 178 5.95 -1.41 -2.79
N VAL A 179 6.42 -2.53 -2.30
CA VAL A 179 7.67 -3.20 -2.69
C VAL A 179 8.89 -2.29 -2.52
N PHE A 180 9.54 -2.40 -1.36
CA PHE A 180 10.65 -1.53 -0.97
C PHE A 180 11.98 -2.25 -1.15
N ASP A 181 12.73 -1.89 -2.19
CA ASP A 181 14.04 -2.49 -2.42
C ASP A 181 15.04 -2.08 -1.33
N SER A 182 15.44 -3.03 -0.51
CA SER A 182 16.32 -2.82 0.64
C SER A 182 17.76 -2.43 0.28
N LYS A 183 18.11 -2.39 -1.00
CA LYS A 183 19.43 -1.98 -1.48
C LYS A 183 19.40 -0.57 -2.10
N SER A 184 18.45 -0.31 -3.00
CA SER A 184 18.32 0.99 -3.67
C SER A 184 17.53 1.97 -2.82
N ASP A 185 16.81 1.50 -1.80
CA ASP A 185 15.80 2.23 -1.05
C ASP A 185 14.67 2.81 -1.94
N ASN A 186 14.45 2.27 -3.14
CA ASN A 186 13.33 2.61 -4.00
C ASN A 186 12.07 1.84 -3.60
N CYS A 187 10.92 2.34 -4.00
CA CYS A 187 9.64 1.64 -3.92
C CYS A 187 8.78 1.96 -5.14
N PHE A 188 7.78 1.14 -5.41
CA PHE A 188 6.76 1.54 -6.35
C PHE A 188 5.88 2.62 -5.76
N THR A 189 5.85 3.76 -6.43
CA THR A 189 4.85 4.80 -6.21
C THR A 189 3.57 4.44 -6.96
N LEU A 190 2.50 5.19 -6.68
CA LEU A 190 1.23 5.06 -7.39
C LEU A 190 1.42 5.08 -8.93
N GLN A 191 2.14 6.07 -9.42
CA GLN A 191 2.36 6.27 -10.86
C GLN A 191 3.29 5.21 -11.45
N SER A 192 4.40 4.89 -10.76
CA SER A 192 5.38 3.95 -11.28
C SER A 192 4.86 2.51 -11.33
N LEU A 193 4.02 2.13 -10.35
CA LEU A 193 3.35 0.83 -10.35
C LEU A 193 2.37 0.70 -11.51
N THR A 194 1.49 1.69 -11.67
CA THR A 194 0.51 1.71 -12.76
C THR A 194 1.19 1.65 -14.12
N ALA A 195 2.21 2.50 -14.32
CA ALA A 195 2.99 2.52 -15.56
C ALA A 195 3.67 1.16 -15.85
N ALA A 196 4.18 0.48 -14.82
CA ALA A 196 4.82 -0.83 -15.00
C ALA A 196 3.82 -1.90 -15.46
N ILE A 197 2.62 -1.93 -14.88
CA ILE A 197 1.56 -2.88 -15.25
C ILE A 197 1.07 -2.58 -16.68
N GLU A 198 0.77 -1.32 -16.99
CA GLU A 198 0.30 -0.91 -18.33
C GLU A 198 1.34 -1.18 -19.41
N ALA A 199 2.63 -0.91 -19.14
CA ALA A 199 3.72 -1.15 -20.09
C ALA A 199 3.97 -2.64 -20.37
N ALA A 200 3.50 -3.53 -19.51
CA ALA A 200 3.55 -4.96 -19.77
C ALA A 200 2.66 -5.35 -20.95
N GLY A 201 1.55 -4.66 -21.17
CA GLY A 201 0.59 -4.95 -22.25
C GLY A 201 -0.10 -6.31 -22.08
N ILE A 202 -0.11 -6.85 -20.86
CA ILE A 202 -0.75 -8.11 -20.51
C ILE A 202 -1.99 -7.78 -19.66
N PRO A 203 -3.18 -8.30 -20.02
CA PRO A 203 -4.39 -8.04 -19.25
C PRO A 203 -4.32 -8.72 -17.89
N VAL A 204 -4.00 -7.96 -16.84
CA VAL A 204 -3.99 -8.44 -15.47
C VAL A 204 -5.43 -8.44 -14.95
N LYS A 205 -5.97 -9.63 -14.67
CA LYS A 205 -7.36 -9.79 -14.21
C LYS A 205 -7.54 -9.30 -12.77
N ALA A 206 -6.59 -9.61 -11.89
CA ALA A 206 -6.63 -9.17 -10.51
C ALA A 206 -5.23 -8.80 -10.02
N LEU A 207 -5.16 -7.78 -9.17
CA LEU A 207 -3.98 -7.40 -8.40
C LEU A 207 -4.25 -7.66 -6.92
N TYR A 208 -3.41 -8.48 -6.31
CA TYR A 208 -3.42 -8.72 -4.87
C TYR A 208 -2.21 -8.05 -4.22
N PHE A 209 -2.47 -7.12 -3.33
CA PHE A 209 -1.50 -6.53 -2.44
C PHE A 209 -1.40 -7.35 -1.15
N ASP A 210 -0.42 -8.24 -1.07
CA ASP A 210 -0.02 -8.86 0.19
C ASP A 210 0.94 -7.90 0.91
N ALA A 211 0.39 -6.75 1.28
CA ALA A 211 1.09 -5.58 1.79
C ALA A 211 0.14 -4.69 2.59
N CYS A 212 0.66 -4.02 3.63
CA CYS A 212 -0.12 -3.17 4.53
C CYS A 212 -0.69 -1.93 3.83
N LEU A 213 -1.87 -1.46 4.24
CA LEU A 213 -2.44 -0.15 3.92
C LEU A 213 -2.71 0.10 2.42
N MET A 214 -2.77 -0.94 1.58
CA MET A 214 -2.89 -0.77 0.13
C MET A 214 -4.34 -0.63 -0.37
N ASN A 215 -5.35 -0.77 0.51
CA ASN A 215 -6.74 -0.48 0.14
C ASN A 215 -7.01 1.04 0.17
N SER A 216 -6.20 1.79 -0.56
CA SER A 216 -6.27 3.23 -0.70
C SER A 216 -7.09 3.60 -1.91
N ILE A 217 -7.99 4.57 -1.75
CA ILE A 217 -8.87 5.04 -2.83
C ILE A 217 -8.08 5.60 -4.00
N GLU A 218 -6.96 6.23 -3.75
CA GLU A 218 -6.07 6.76 -4.78
C GLU A 218 -5.48 5.63 -5.62
N TYR A 219 -5.02 4.51 -4.99
CA TYR A 219 -4.55 3.32 -5.69
C TYR A 219 -5.65 2.65 -6.51
N LEU A 220 -6.86 2.52 -5.94
CA LEU A 220 -8.00 1.94 -6.66
C LEU A 220 -8.31 2.70 -7.95
N PHE A 221 -8.34 4.03 -7.88
CA PHE A 221 -8.63 4.86 -9.06
C PHE A 221 -7.49 4.87 -10.08
N GLU A 222 -6.25 4.86 -9.65
CA GLU A 222 -5.12 4.86 -10.58
C GLU A 222 -5.04 3.56 -11.37
N LEU A 223 -5.29 2.43 -10.69
CA LEU A 223 -5.19 1.10 -11.25
C LEU A 223 -6.44 0.61 -11.99
N LYS A 224 -7.57 1.36 -11.94
CA LYS A 224 -8.88 0.90 -12.43
C LYS A 224 -8.92 0.52 -13.91
N ASP A 225 -8.03 1.09 -14.71
CA ASP A 225 -7.94 0.82 -16.15
C ASP A 225 -6.90 -0.28 -16.46
N ALA A 226 -6.08 -0.65 -15.48
CA ALA A 226 -5.01 -1.63 -15.62
C ALA A 226 -5.40 -3.03 -15.12
N VAL A 227 -6.35 -3.12 -14.18
CA VAL A 227 -6.80 -4.39 -13.59
C VAL A 227 -8.32 -4.39 -13.34
N ASP A 228 -8.97 -5.56 -13.39
CA ASP A 228 -10.41 -5.66 -13.17
C ASP A 228 -10.77 -5.76 -11.67
N TYR A 229 -9.89 -6.36 -10.86
CA TYR A 229 -10.09 -6.53 -9.42
C TYR A 229 -8.85 -6.18 -8.64
N ILE A 230 -9.05 -5.60 -7.45
CA ILE A 230 -7.99 -5.30 -6.49
C ILE A 230 -8.34 -5.97 -5.16
N VAL A 231 -7.39 -6.74 -4.62
CA VAL A 231 -7.46 -7.35 -3.29
C VAL A 231 -6.45 -6.64 -2.41
N ALA A 232 -6.89 -6.01 -1.34
CA ALA A 232 -6.01 -5.20 -0.49
C ALA A 232 -6.57 -5.04 0.93
N SER A 233 -5.70 -4.73 1.89
CA SER A 233 -6.04 -4.38 3.26
C SER A 233 -5.95 -2.88 3.50
N SER A 234 -6.85 -2.35 4.32
CA SER A 234 -6.82 -0.98 4.83
C SER A 234 -5.97 -0.84 6.09
N PHE A 235 -5.64 -1.95 6.72
CA PHE A 235 -4.81 -2.04 7.91
C PHE A 235 -3.49 -2.75 7.61
N SER A 236 -2.73 -2.99 8.66
CA SER A 236 -1.53 -3.82 8.57
C SER A 236 -1.91 -5.26 8.23
N VAL A 237 -1.21 -5.86 7.26
CA VAL A 237 -1.32 -7.29 6.96
C VAL A 237 -0.44 -8.07 7.94
N PRO A 238 -0.95 -9.13 8.57
CA PRO A 238 -0.13 -9.98 9.42
C PRO A 238 1.09 -10.52 8.67
N GLY A 239 2.24 -10.59 9.32
CA GLY A 239 3.50 -11.02 8.70
C GLY A 239 3.45 -12.40 8.04
N ILE A 240 2.53 -13.27 8.49
CA ILE A 240 2.29 -14.57 7.84
C ILE A 240 1.73 -14.45 6.42
N GLY A 241 1.30 -13.25 6.01
CA GLY A 241 0.79 -12.99 4.65
C GLY A 241 -0.46 -13.78 4.28
N GLY A 242 -0.72 -13.87 3.00
CA GLY A 242 -1.86 -14.59 2.45
C GLY A 242 -1.73 -16.11 2.52
N SER A 243 -2.87 -16.82 2.47
CA SER A 243 -2.91 -18.27 2.34
C SER A 243 -2.84 -18.68 0.86
N TYR A 244 -1.63 -18.84 0.32
CA TYR A 244 -1.43 -19.09 -1.11
C TYR A 244 -1.92 -20.48 -1.54
N GLU A 245 -1.79 -21.50 -0.70
CA GLU A 245 -2.38 -22.80 -0.93
C GLU A 245 -3.90 -22.68 -1.19
N THR A 246 -4.57 -21.92 -0.32
CA THR A 246 -6.02 -21.68 -0.44
C THR A 246 -6.37 -20.89 -1.71
N LEU A 247 -5.57 -19.86 -2.04
CA LEU A 247 -5.78 -19.06 -3.26
C LEU A 247 -5.71 -19.94 -4.51
N ILE A 248 -4.68 -20.77 -4.63
CA ILE A 248 -4.47 -21.66 -5.76
C ILE A 248 -5.65 -22.63 -5.90
N ASN A 249 -6.06 -23.27 -4.80
CA ASN A 249 -7.16 -24.24 -4.80
C ASN A 249 -8.50 -23.57 -5.16
N LEU A 250 -8.77 -22.36 -4.68
CA LEU A 250 -10.00 -21.64 -4.99
C LEU A 250 -10.06 -21.18 -6.46
N LEU A 251 -8.96 -20.68 -7.02
CA LEU A 251 -8.87 -20.32 -8.44
C LEU A 251 -9.10 -21.55 -9.33
N ALA A 252 -8.47 -22.68 -8.99
CA ALA A 252 -8.65 -23.94 -9.73
C ALA A 252 -10.09 -24.48 -9.65
N LYS A 253 -10.74 -24.31 -8.50
CA LYS A 253 -12.11 -24.79 -8.26
C LYS A 253 -13.17 -23.96 -8.96
N ASN A 254 -13.02 -22.65 -8.94
CA ASN A 254 -14.05 -21.71 -9.41
C ASN A 254 -13.94 -21.41 -10.92
N GLY A 255 -12.83 -21.76 -11.59
CA GLY A 255 -12.67 -21.55 -13.02
C GLY A 255 -12.84 -20.08 -13.41
N ASP A 256 -13.80 -19.78 -14.29
CA ASP A 256 -14.03 -18.42 -14.79
C ASP A 256 -14.71 -17.47 -13.78
N ASP A 257 -15.24 -17.99 -12.66
CA ASP A 257 -15.87 -17.19 -11.60
C ASP A 257 -14.83 -16.67 -10.60
N ILE A 258 -14.07 -15.69 -11.04
CA ILE A 258 -13.01 -15.07 -10.21
C ILE A 258 -13.59 -14.34 -8.99
N GLU A 259 -14.78 -13.74 -9.08
CA GLU A 259 -15.38 -13.02 -7.95
C GLU A 259 -15.66 -13.96 -6.79
N SER A 260 -16.26 -15.12 -7.06
CA SER A 260 -16.44 -16.15 -6.03
C SER A 260 -15.12 -16.69 -5.50
N ALA A 261 -14.11 -16.87 -6.35
CA ALA A 261 -12.79 -17.30 -5.91
C ALA A 261 -12.17 -16.29 -4.94
N LEU A 262 -12.13 -15.00 -5.32
CA LEU A 262 -11.55 -13.95 -4.50
C LEU A 262 -12.34 -13.66 -3.23
N ALA A 263 -13.69 -13.70 -3.28
CA ALA A 263 -14.52 -13.51 -2.09
C ALA A 263 -14.32 -14.62 -1.06
N ASN A 264 -14.27 -15.88 -1.51
CA ASN A 264 -13.99 -17.02 -0.64
C ASN A 264 -12.55 -17.00 -0.10
N TYR A 265 -11.58 -16.58 -0.91
CA TYR A 265 -10.21 -16.37 -0.48
C TYR A 265 -10.12 -15.32 0.61
N ASN A 266 -10.75 -14.17 0.39
CA ASN A 266 -10.81 -13.06 1.34
C ASN A 266 -11.29 -13.55 2.73
N LYS A 267 -12.42 -14.26 2.74
CA LYS A 267 -12.96 -14.82 3.98
C LYS A 267 -11.99 -15.81 4.63
N SER A 268 -11.46 -16.75 3.85
CA SER A 268 -10.56 -17.78 4.38
C SER A 268 -9.27 -17.18 4.93
N CYS A 269 -8.76 -16.14 4.30
CA CYS A 269 -7.54 -15.45 4.71
C CYS A 269 -7.73 -14.73 6.05
N VAL A 270 -8.80 -13.95 6.19
CA VAL A 270 -9.09 -13.23 7.44
C VAL A 270 -9.43 -14.21 8.57
N ASP A 271 -10.20 -15.27 8.32
CA ASP A 271 -10.46 -16.33 9.29
C ASP A 271 -9.15 -17.02 9.75
N HIS A 272 -8.20 -17.23 8.84
CA HIS A 272 -6.89 -17.79 9.19
C HIS A 272 -6.08 -16.84 10.07
N TRP A 273 -6.08 -15.56 9.74
CA TRP A 273 -5.41 -14.54 10.55
C TRP A 273 -6.01 -14.44 11.95
N ASP A 274 -7.35 -14.44 12.09
CA ASP A 274 -8.02 -14.47 13.38
C ASP A 274 -7.63 -15.69 14.22
N GLN A 275 -7.49 -16.85 13.58
CA GLN A 275 -7.12 -18.10 14.27
C GLN A 275 -5.66 -18.16 14.70
N THR A 276 -4.76 -17.51 13.98
CA THR A 276 -3.32 -17.56 14.21
C THR A 276 -2.85 -16.35 15.01
N VAL A 277 -3.01 -15.15 14.48
CA VAL A 277 -2.52 -13.89 15.05
C VAL A 277 -3.51 -13.33 16.07
N GLY A 278 -4.81 -13.34 15.76
CA GLY A 278 -5.85 -12.78 16.63
C GLY A 278 -5.94 -13.46 17.98
N LYS A 279 -5.62 -14.76 18.06
CA LYS A 279 -5.55 -15.48 19.36
C LYS A 279 -4.37 -15.08 20.25
N ALA A 280 -3.30 -14.59 19.63
CA ALA A 280 -2.08 -14.21 20.35
C ALA A 280 -2.10 -12.74 20.82
N GLN A 281 -2.96 -11.90 20.22
CA GLN A 281 -3.04 -10.46 20.47
C GLN A 281 -4.49 -10.06 20.74
N LEU A 282 -4.70 -9.34 21.83
CA LEU A 282 -6.04 -8.88 22.23
C LEU A 282 -6.60 -7.78 21.33
N GLU A 283 -5.74 -7.00 20.70
CA GLU A 283 -6.09 -5.91 19.80
C GLU A 283 -5.37 -6.11 18.46
N CYS A 284 -6.04 -6.72 17.52
CA CYS A 284 -5.55 -6.90 16.15
C CYS A 284 -6.43 -6.13 15.19
N TYR A 285 -5.80 -5.29 14.38
CA TYR A 285 -6.45 -4.50 13.35
C TYR A 285 -6.02 -5.03 11.99
N PHE A 286 -6.88 -5.81 11.36
CA PHE A 286 -6.68 -6.24 9.98
C PHE A 286 -8.03 -6.48 9.29
N ASP A 287 -8.04 -6.24 8.02
CA ASP A 287 -9.15 -6.48 7.11
C ASP A 287 -8.62 -6.97 5.76
N MET A 288 -9.53 -7.33 4.89
CA MET A 288 -9.24 -7.52 3.48
C MET A 288 -10.48 -7.16 2.67
N THR A 289 -10.27 -6.45 1.58
CA THR A 289 -11.33 -6.04 0.65
C THR A 289 -11.01 -6.52 -0.75
N VAL A 290 -12.03 -7.00 -1.46
CA VAL A 290 -12.00 -7.27 -2.90
C VAL A 290 -12.84 -6.19 -3.58
N THR A 291 -12.20 -5.37 -4.40
CA THR A 291 -12.83 -4.27 -5.13
C THR A 291 -12.88 -4.56 -6.62
N ARG A 292 -14.06 -4.44 -7.22
CA ARG A 292 -14.26 -4.41 -8.67
C ARG A 292 -14.00 -3.01 -9.18
N THR A 293 -13.08 -2.86 -10.12
CA THR A 293 -12.64 -1.53 -10.59
C THR A 293 -13.62 -0.87 -11.54
N SER A 294 -14.42 -1.64 -12.28
CA SER A 294 -15.38 -1.12 -13.26
C SER A 294 -16.47 -0.21 -12.66
N GLY A 295 -16.72 -0.31 -11.36
CA GLY A 295 -17.66 0.56 -10.64
C GLY A 295 -17.09 1.92 -10.23
N LEU A 296 -15.77 2.08 -10.26
CA LEU A 296 -15.09 3.25 -9.68
C LEU A 296 -15.43 4.58 -10.36
N ASP A 297 -15.69 4.59 -11.66
CA ASP A 297 -16.11 5.82 -12.35
C ASP A 297 -17.48 6.31 -11.86
N ALA A 298 -18.41 5.39 -11.62
CA ALA A 298 -19.72 5.74 -11.04
C ALA A 298 -19.55 6.22 -9.58
N TYR A 299 -18.70 5.54 -8.83
CA TYR A 299 -18.41 5.91 -7.45
C TYR A 299 -17.71 7.27 -7.37
N GLY A 300 -16.77 7.56 -8.25
CA GLY A 300 -16.11 8.88 -8.33
C GLY A 300 -17.08 10.03 -8.53
N LYS A 301 -18.13 9.83 -9.33
CA LYS A 301 -19.19 10.85 -9.48
C LYS A 301 -19.96 11.11 -8.17
N LYS A 302 -20.15 10.08 -7.35
CA LYS A 302 -20.80 10.22 -6.04
C LYS A 302 -19.88 10.92 -5.04
N ILE A 303 -18.60 10.58 -5.04
CA ILE A 303 -17.60 11.29 -4.24
C ILE A 303 -17.51 12.75 -4.69
N ARG A 304 -17.53 13.04 -6.00
CA ARG A 304 -17.52 14.41 -6.53
C ARG A 304 -18.69 15.23 -5.97
N ALA A 305 -19.89 14.67 -6.03
CA ALA A 305 -21.08 15.35 -5.50
C ALA A 305 -20.98 15.62 -3.99
N PHE A 306 -20.43 14.65 -3.25
CA PHE A 306 -20.14 14.81 -1.82
C PHE A 306 -19.06 15.88 -1.58
N THR A 307 -17.98 15.87 -2.35
CA THR A 307 -16.91 16.88 -2.26
C THR A 307 -17.46 18.29 -2.53
N ASP A 308 -18.26 18.44 -3.59
CA ASP A 308 -18.86 19.71 -3.95
C ASP A 308 -19.73 20.24 -2.80
N LEU A 309 -20.60 19.40 -2.25
CA LEU A 309 -21.45 19.72 -1.10
C LEU A 309 -20.64 20.11 0.13
N LEU A 310 -19.56 19.36 0.42
CA LEU A 310 -18.73 19.59 1.59
C LEU A 310 -17.98 20.93 1.48
N VAL A 311 -17.36 21.20 0.33
CA VAL A 311 -16.64 22.46 0.07
C VAL A 311 -17.58 23.63 0.11
N GLU A 312 -18.75 23.55 -0.55
CA GLU A 312 -19.79 24.61 -0.53
C GLU A 312 -20.25 24.88 0.90
N SER A 313 -20.53 23.82 1.66
CA SER A 313 -20.95 23.94 3.06
C SER A 313 -19.91 24.63 3.93
N TYR A 314 -18.66 24.26 3.77
CA TYR A 314 -17.54 24.80 4.54
C TYR A 314 -17.25 26.27 4.22
N GLN A 315 -17.45 26.66 2.96
CA GLN A 315 -17.21 28.02 2.45
C GLN A 315 -18.46 28.91 2.48
N SER A 316 -19.59 28.42 2.97
CA SER A 316 -20.89 29.15 2.97
C SER A 316 -20.90 30.42 3.79
N GLY A 317 -19.96 30.62 4.72
CA GLY A 317 -19.95 31.69 5.70
C GLY A 317 -20.78 31.39 6.95
N ASP A 318 -21.42 30.24 7.04
CA ASP A 318 -22.11 29.75 8.24
C ASP A 318 -21.07 29.19 9.24
N GLU A 319 -20.75 29.98 10.25
CA GLU A 319 -19.75 29.62 11.25
C GLU A 319 -20.15 28.40 12.12
N GLU A 320 -21.47 28.24 12.38
CA GLU A 320 -21.92 27.08 13.16
C GLU A 320 -21.84 25.78 12.37
N LEU A 321 -22.18 25.83 11.09
CA LEU A 321 -21.99 24.71 10.18
C LEU A 321 -20.49 24.36 10.05
N ARG A 322 -19.64 25.36 9.87
CA ARG A 322 -18.19 25.19 9.79
C ARG A 322 -17.63 24.52 11.04
N LYS A 323 -18.03 24.96 12.23
CA LYS A 323 -17.62 24.31 13.50
C LYS A 323 -18.09 22.85 13.60
N LYS A 324 -19.30 22.54 13.12
CA LYS A 324 -19.79 21.16 13.06
C LYS A 324 -18.91 20.29 12.16
N ILE A 325 -18.54 20.80 10.98
CA ILE A 325 -17.67 20.10 10.03
C ILE A 325 -16.27 19.92 10.62
N ASP A 326 -15.68 20.97 11.21
CA ASP A 326 -14.36 20.91 11.85
C ASP A 326 -14.35 19.86 12.99
N ASN A 327 -15.38 19.87 13.84
CA ASN A 327 -15.51 18.89 14.92
C ASN A 327 -15.66 17.45 14.39
N ALA A 328 -16.47 17.26 13.34
CA ALA A 328 -16.63 15.95 12.71
C ALA A 328 -15.30 15.48 12.11
N THR A 329 -14.57 16.35 11.43
CA THR A 329 -13.27 16.04 10.84
C THR A 329 -12.22 15.70 11.90
N ALA A 330 -12.19 16.47 13.00
CA ALA A 330 -11.26 16.19 14.11
C ALA A 330 -11.54 14.89 14.85
N ASN A 331 -12.80 14.42 14.83
CA ASN A 331 -13.22 13.21 15.54
C ASN A 331 -13.45 12.01 14.63
N VAL A 332 -13.10 12.10 13.34
CA VAL A 332 -13.18 10.93 12.46
C VAL A 332 -12.29 9.80 12.95
N LEU A 333 -12.80 8.59 12.85
CA LEU A 333 -12.03 7.40 13.20
C LEU A 333 -10.82 7.28 12.27
N LYS A 334 -9.64 7.33 12.86
CA LYS A 334 -8.38 7.06 12.16
C LYS A 334 -8.14 5.56 12.11
N ILE A 335 -7.54 5.12 11.02
CA ILE A 335 -7.17 3.70 10.83
C ILE A 335 -6.20 3.25 11.92
N GLU A 336 -5.21 4.06 12.21
CA GLU A 336 -4.27 3.89 13.32
C GLU A 336 -4.01 5.24 13.97
N LYS A 337 -3.62 5.24 15.25
CA LYS A 337 -3.26 6.48 15.94
C LYS A 337 -2.05 7.15 15.26
N GLY A 338 -2.23 8.39 14.81
CA GLY A 338 -1.19 9.13 14.08
C GLY A 338 -1.15 8.81 12.58
N SER A 339 -2.02 7.96 12.07
CA SER A 339 -2.12 7.70 10.64
C SER A 339 -2.69 8.91 9.89
N PRO A 340 -2.15 9.26 8.71
CA PRO A 340 -2.71 10.30 7.85
C PRO A 340 -3.90 9.80 7.03
N PHE A 341 -4.47 8.65 7.38
CA PHE A 341 -5.57 8.02 6.67
C PHE A 341 -6.81 7.90 7.54
N TYR A 342 -7.94 8.14 6.92
CA TYR A 342 -9.25 7.81 7.46
C TYR A 342 -10.06 7.02 6.43
N ASP A 343 -11.08 6.34 6.89
CA ASP A 343 -12.07 5.74 6.01
C ASP A 343 -12.97 6.81 5.41
N LEU A 344 -13.05 6.86 4.08
CA LEU A 344 -13.83 7.87 3.36
C LEU A 344 -15.33 7.76 3.64
N LEU A 345 -15.88 6.54 3.76
CA LEU A 345 -17.30 6.36 4.09
C LEU A 345 -17.59 6.63 5.56
N ILE A 346 -16.67 6.26 6.46
CA ILE A 346 -16.81 6.62 7.89
C ILE A 346 -16.71 8.12 8.07
N TYR A 347 -15.84 8.79 7.32
CA TYR A 347 -15.78 10.25 7.32
C TYR A 347 -17.11 10.88 6.89
N ALA A 348 -17.67 10.43 5.78
CA ALA A 348 -18.98 10.90 5.32
C ALA A 348 -20.10 10.59 6.32
N LEU A 349 -20.07 9.44 6.99
CA LEU A 349 -20.99 9.09 8.07
C LEU A 349 -20.84 10.00 9.27
N THR A 350 -19.62 10.35 9.66
CA THR A 350 -19.36 11.26 10.78
C THR A 350 -19.93 12.65 10.50
N LEU A 351 -19.78 13.16 9.28
CA LEU A 351 -20.41 14.40 8.84
C LEU A 351 -21.94 14.31 8.84
N THR A 352 -22.50 13.19 8.39
CA THR A 352 -23.94 12.93 8.44
C THR A 352 -24.47 12.94 9.87
N THR A 353 -23.71 12.41 10.82
CA THR A 353 -24.08 12.44 12.24
C THR A 353 -24.08 13.88 12.79
N ALA A 354 -23.18 14.73 12.31
CA ALA A 354 -23.08 16.12 12.74
C ALA A 354 -24.19 17.01 12.12
N ASP A 355 -24.58 16.73 10.86
CA ASP A 355 -25.63 17.45 10.15
C ASP A 355 -26.36 16.51 9.15
N PRO A 356 -27.37 15.73 9.63
CA PRO A 356 -28.10 14.76 8.81
C PRO A 356 -28.82 15.38 7.63
N GLU A 357 -29.49 16.54 7.84
CA GLU A 357 -30.29 17.21 6.81
C GLU A 357 -29.43 17.54 5.57
N ARG A 358 -28.16 17.80 5.80
CA ARG A 358 -27.22 18.20 4.74
C ARG A 358 -26.51 17.02 4.08
N PHE A 359 -26.00 16.07 4.86
CA PHE A 359 -25.04 15.08 4.35
C PHE A 359 -25.61 13.67 4.13
N GLU A 360 -26.77 13.34 4.74
CA GLU A 360 -27.30 11.96 4.73
C GLU A 360 -27.54 11.42 3.31
N ALA A 361 -28.14 12.24 2.44
CA ALA A 361 -28.45 11.80 1.08
C ALA A 361 -27.18 11.49 0.29
N ALA A 362 -26.16 12.34 0.38
CA ALA A 362 -24.90 12.14 -0.33
C ALA A 362 -24.12 10.94 0.22
N TYR A 363 -24.08 10.76 1.55
CA TYR A 363 -23.50 9.59 2.19
C TYR A 363 -24.17 8.29 1.73
N ASN A 364 -25.52 8.24 1.76
CA ASN A 364 -26.27 7.06 1.34
C ASN A 364 -26.04 6.72 -0.13
N ASP A 365 -25.94 7.74 -0.99
CA ASP A 365 -25.63 7.59 -2.40
C ASP A 365 -24.23 7.01 -2.63
N MET A 366 -23.22 7.52 -1.90
CA MET A 366 -21.85 6.99 -1.94
C MET A 366 -21.81 5.54 -1.47
N LYS A 367 -22.37 5.26 -0.29
CA LYS A 367 -22.40 3.94 0.31
C LYS A 367 -23.08 2.91 -0.60
N LYS A 368 -24.27 3.26 -1.12
CA LYS A 368 -25.03 2.40 -2.04
C LYS A 368 -24.21 2.10 -3.30
N CYS A 369 -23.66 3.15 -3.94
CA CYS A 369 -22.89 3.01 -5.16
C CYS A 369 -21.65 2.11 -4.95
N TYR A 370 -20.91 2.32 -3.87
CA TYR A 370 -19.75 1.51 -3.54
C TYR A 370 -20.14 0.04 -3.33
N ASN A 371 -21.13 -0.22 -2.48
CA ASN A 371 -21.54 -1.59 -2.14
C ASN A 371 -22.09 -2.35 -3.34
N GLU A 372 -22.83 -1.69 -4.23
CA GLU A 372 -23.45 -2.37 -5.39
C GLU A 372 -22.50 -2.56 -6.56
N LEU A 373 -21.61 -1.58 -6.81
CA LEU A 373 -20.82 -1.55 -8.04
C LEU A 373 -19.32 -1.87 -7.84
N CYS A 374 -18.78 -1.60 -6.67
CA CYS A 374 -17.35 -1.74 -6.43
C CYS A 374 -17.02 -2.91 -5.50
N GLN A 375 -17.69 -3.01 -4.37
CA GLN A 375 -17.35 -4.01 -3.37
C GLN A 375 -17.82 -5.41 -3.79
N VAL A 376 -16.87 -6.33 -4.00
CA VAL A 376 -17.17 -7.76 -4.17
C VAL A 376 -17.26 -8.45 -2.81
N SER A 377 -16.29 -8.17 -1.94
CA SER A 377 -16.22 -8.74 -0.60
C SER A 377 -15.42 -7.81 0.32
N HIS A 378 -15.83 -7.74 1.57
CA HIS A 378 -15.05 -7.13 2.65
C HIS A 378 -15.15 -8.01 3.89
N GLN A 379 -14.01 -8.31 4.49
CA GLN A 379 -13.89 -9.09 5.71
C GLN A 379 -13.04 -8.34 6.71
N THR A 380 -13.49 -8.30 7.95
CA THR A 380 -12.75 -7.70 9.07
C THR A 380 -12.42 -8.76 10.10
N CYS A 381 -11.32 -8.58 10.82
CA CYS A 381 -11.00 -9.41 11.97
C CYS A 381 -12.11 -9.34 13.04
N ALA A 382 -12.14 -10.36 13.91
CA ALA A 382 -13.13 -10.46 14.97
C ALA A 382 -13.14 -9.25 15.91
N TYR A 383 -11.96 -8.65 16.16
CA TYR A 383 -11.84 -7.45 16.99
C TYR A 383 -12.53 -6.23 16.36
N LEU A 384 -12.26 -5.91 15.11
CA LEU A 384 -12.91 -4.80 14.40
C LEU A 384 -14.41 -5.00 14.29
N SER A 385 -14.86 -6.24 14.06
CA SER A 385 -16.29 -6.57 14.02
C SER A 385 -16.96 -6.35 15.36
N ALA A 386 -16.30 -6.65 16.47
CA ALA A 386 -16.81 -6.42 17.82
C ALA A 386 -16.92 -4.92 18.17
N GLU A 387 -16.02 -4.09 17.62
CA GLU A 387 -16.08 -2.62 17.73
C GLU A 387 -17.14 -1.99 16.79
N GLY A 388 -17.86 -2.80 16.02
CA GLY A 388 -18.86 -2.34 15.07
C GLY A 388 -18.28 -1.76 13.77
N ILE A 389 -17.00 -1.94 13.51
CA ILE A 389 -16.33 -1.52 12.29
C ILE A 389 -16.52 -2.63 11.24
N THR A 390 -17.70 -2.63 10.64
CA THR A 390 -18.07 -3.60 9.60
C THR A 390 -18.22 -2.95 8.23
N ALA A 391 -18.09 -1.61 8.18
CA ALA A 391 -18.14 -0.89 6.92
C ALA A 391 -16.88 -1.18 6.10
N SER A 392 -17.04 -1.12 4.81
CA SER A 392 -15.93 -1.18 3.88
C SER A 392 -14.97 -0.04 4.15
N VAL A 393 -13.75 -0.37 4.53
CA VAL A 393 -12.72 0.62 4.84
C VAL A 393 -12.00 0.96 3.53
N LEU A 394 -12.10 2.21 3.12
CA LEU A 394 -11.35 2.76 1.99
C LEU A 394 -10.47 3.88 2.53
N LEU A 395 -9.18 3.65 2.53
CA LEU A 395 -8.25 4.68 2.95
C LEU A 395 -8.34 5.89 2.03
N GLY A 396 -8.58 7.04 2.58
CA GLY A 396 -8.42 8.32 1.92
C GLY A 396 -7.35 9.12 2.62
N TRP A 397 -6.45 9.72 1.86
CA TRP A 397 -5.45 10.62 2.41
C TRP A 397 -6.12 11.90 2.89
N GLU A 398 -5.88 12.27 4.14
CA GLU A 398 -6.51 13.44 4.76
C GLU A 398 -5.82 14.77 4.46
N GLY A 399 -4.70 14.75 3.73
CA GLY A 399 -3.93 15.95 3.43
C GLY A 399 -3.02 16.41 4.56
N GLN A 400 -2.94 15.65 5.65
CA GLN A 400 -2.00 15.99 6.73
C GLN A 400 -0.61 15.47 6.43
N TYR A 401 0.37 16.25 6.85
CA TYR A 401 1.78 15.89 6.78
C TYR A 401 2.29 15.61 8.17
N GLU A 402 2.73 14.40 8.41
CA GLU A 402 3.38 14.03 9.66
C GLU A 402 4.83 14.53 9.76
N CYS A 403 5.36 15.12 8.70
CA CYS A 403 6.77 15.42 8.54
C CYS A 403 7.05 16.92 8.42
N PHE A 404 6.60 17.69 9.38
CA PHE A 404 6.99 19.09 9.47
C PHE A 404 8.07 19.29 10.51
N SER A 405 9.07 20.10 10.20
CA SER A 405 10.04 20.59 11.18
C SER A 405 10.27 22.06 11.04
N TRP A 406 10.61 22.68 12.17
CA TRP A 406 11.10 24.03 12.21
C TRP A 406 12.60 24.02 12.04
N ILE A 407 13.07 24.86 11.15
CA ILE A 407 14.50 25.11 11.01
C ILE A 407 14.76 26.62 10.97
N LYS A 408 15.92 27.02 11.44
CA LYS A 408 16.38 28.39 11.34
C LYS A 408 17.21 28.53 10.07
N LEU A 409 16.70 29.32 9.12
CA LEU A 409 17.42 29.68 7.90
C LEU A 409 17.49 31.20 7.80
N ASP A 410 18.69 31.72 7.51
CA ASP A 410 18.91 33.17 7.35
C ASP A 410 18.40 34.00 8.54
N ASN A 411 18.58 33.47 9.76
CA ASN A 411 18.06 34.03 11.01
C ASN A 411 16.51 34.05 11.15
N GLU A 412 15.80 33.39 10.27
CA GLU A 412 14.33 33.24 10.36
C GLU A 412 13.96 31.78 10.63
N TRP A 413 12.98 31.57 11.50
CA TRP A 413 12.38 30.28 11.70
C TRP A 413 11.39 29.98 10.58
N LYS A 414 11.59 28.82 9.93
CA LYS A 414 10.80 28.40 8.78
C LYS A 414 10.27 27.00 9.02
N VAL A 415 8.97 26.80 8.76
CA VAL A 415 8.38 25.48 8.79
C VAL A 415 8.71 24.77 7.50
N MET A 416 9.18 23.56 7.63
CA MET A 416 9.63 22.75 6.52
C MET A 416 9.05 21.35 6.61
N SER A 417 8.61 20.82 5.50
CA SER A 417 8.47 19.38 5.39
C SER A 417 9.86 18.74 5.44
N ASN A 418 10.06 17.75 6.29
CA ASN A 418 11.31 17.00 6.36
C ASN A 418 11.72 16.35 5.04
N GLU A 419 10.88 16.46 4.04
CA GLU A 419 10.97 15.73 2.80
C GLU A 419 11.33 16.61 1.60
N LEU A 420 11.48 17.90 1.78
CA LEU A 420 11.69 18.82 0.69
C LEU A 420 13.12 19.37 0.69
N TYR A 421 13.96 18.71 -0.11
CA TYR A 421 15.31 19.16 -0.39
C TYR A 421 15.48 19.37 -1.89
N LYS A 422 16.27 20.35 -2.28
CA LYS A 422 16.68 20.51 -3.68
C LYS A 422 17.72 19.46 -4.08
N PRO A 423 17.86 19.19 -5.39
CA PRO A 423 18.88 18.26 -5.88
C PRO A 423 20.32 18.62 -5.49
N ASP A 424 20.61 19.89 -5.20
CA ASP A 424 21.92 20.38 -4.75
C ASP A 424 22.17 20.16 -3.25
N GLY A 425 21.23 19.50 -2.55
CA GLY A 425 21.30 19.28 -1.11
C GLY A 425 20.85 20.47 -0.26
N THR A 426 20.49 21.58 -0.87
CA THR A 426 19.83 22.66 -0.15
C THR A 426 18.38 22.29 0.11
N ARG A 427 17.87 22.71 1.27
CA ARG A 427 16.49 22.39 1.66
C ARG A 427 15.54 23.28 0.87
N ASP A 428 14.63 22.66 0.12
CA ASP A 428 13.54 23.38 -0.51
C ASP A 428 12.43 23.55 0.52
N LEU A 429 12.29 24.76 0.99
CA LEU A 429 11.28 25.08 1.98
C LEU A 429 9.94 25.12 1.29
N VAL A 430 9.11 24.13 1.58
CA VAL A 430 7.69 24.31 1.36
C VAL A 430 7.20 25.21 2.48
N TRP A 431 7.08 26.45 2.15
CA TRP A 431 6.55 27.41 3.09
C TRP A 431 5.10 27.09 3.39
N LEU A 432 4.85 26.68 4.59
CA LEU A 432 3.48 26.70 5.10
C LEU A 432 2.96 28.12 5.23
N SER A 433 3.83 29.10 5.05
CA SER A 433 3.53 30.51 5.25
C SER A 433 4.04 31.44 4.15
N ASP A 434 4.33 30.91 2.96
CA ASP A 434 4.75 31.81 1.87
C ASP A 434 3.54 32.59 1.36
N PRO A 435 3.46 33.89 1.65
CA PRO A 435 2.35 34.73 1.24
C PRO A 435 2.32 34.98 -0.27
N ASP A 436 3.45 34.86 -0.95
CA ASP A 436 3.59 35.19 -2.37
C ASP A 436 3.15 34.02 -3.25
N THR A 437 3.47 32.81 -2.86
CA THR A 437 3.05 31.63 -3.61
C THR A 437 1.73 31.10 -3.12
N ASN A 438 1.36 31.38 -1.88
CA ASN A 438 0.19 30.82 -1.21
C ASN A 438 0.04 29.31 -1.49
N LYS A 439 1.15 28.62 -1.70
CA LYS A 439 1.20 27.25 -2.14
C LYS A 439 1.81 26.41 -1.04
N TRP A 440 0.92 25.75 -0.35
CA TRP A 440 1.30 24.78 0.64
C TRP A 440 1.74 23.50 -0.06
N GLY A 441 3.04 23.25 -0.04
CA GLY A 441 3.54 22.09 -0.76
C GLY A 441 3.10 22.08 -2.21
N SER A 442 3.43 23.11 -2.98
CA SER A 442 3.01 23.20 -4.39
C SER A 442 3.28 21.92 -5.17
N THR A 443 4.35 21.22 -4.80
CA THR A 443 4.70 19.91 -5.37
C THR A 443 3.70 18.82 -4.97
N PHE A 444 3.28 18.79 -3.71
CA PHE A 444 2.28 17.83 -3.24
C PHE A 444 0.91 18.08 -3.83
N GLU A 445 0.48 19.33 -3.86
CA GLU A 445 -0.76 19.74 -4.48
C GLU A 445 -0.79 19.32 -5.95
N GLN A 446 0.25 19.66 -6.70
CA GLN A 446 0.34 19.30 -8.10
C GLN A 446 0.36 17.78 -8.28
N THR A 447 1.04 17.03 -7.42
CA THR A 447 1.10 15.58 -7.50
C THR A 447 -0.25 14.94 -7.18
N TYR A 448 -0.95 15.42 -6.15
CA TYR A 448 -2.28 14.91 -5.80
C TYR A 448 -3.32 15.24 -6.85
N GLU A 449 -3.35 16.46 -7.36
CA GLU A 449 -4.24 16.90 -8.44
C GLU A 449 -4.04 16.14 -9.74
N GLN A 450 -2.87 15.53 -9.93
CA GLN A 450 -2.59 14.69 -11.09
C GLN A 450 -3.18 13.29 -10.99
N THR A 451 -3.52 12.81 -9.79
CA THR A 451 -4.10 11.48 -9.60
C THR A 451 -5.43 11.33 -10.34
N LYS A 452 -5.73 10.13 -10.81
CA LYS A 452 -7.05 9.83 -11.42
C LYS A 452 -8.18 10.05 -10.40
N PHE A 453 -7.91 9.78 -9.12
CA PHE A 453 -8.87 10.02 -8.05
C PHE A 453 -9.25 11.50 -7.94
N ASP A 454 -8.28 12.38 -7.82
CA ASP A 454 -8.58 13.81 -7.68
C ASP A 454 -9.23 14.39 -8.94
N LYS A 455 -8.77 14.01 -10.11
CA LYS A 455 -9.42 14.39 -11.38
C LYS A 455 -10.89 13.97 -11.44
N ALA A 456 -11.23 12.80 -10.91
CA ALA A 456 -12.60 12.32 -10.86
C ALA A 456 -13.44 13.03 -9.78
N THR A 457 -12.86 13.32 -8.62
CA THR A 457 -13.58 13.73 -7.42
C THR A 457 -13.37 15.18 -7.02
N GLY A 458 -12.22 15.78 -7.37
CA GLY A 458 -11.81 17.11 -6.90
C GLY A 458 -11.58 17.18 -5.39
N TRP A 459 -11.15 16.06 -4.79
CA TRP A 459 -10.96 15.93 -3.35
C TRP A 459 -9.94 16.91 -2.79
N SER A 460 -8.92 17.28 -3.59
CA SER A 460 -7.94 18.32 -3.25
C SER A 460 -8.61 19.65 -2.83
N ARG A 461 -9.74 20.00 -3.41
CA ARG A 461 -10.48 21.23 -3.03
C ARG A 461 -10.95 21.18 -1.58
N TRP A 462 -11.37 19.99 -1.10
CA TRP A 462 -11.72 19.79 0.30
C TRP A 462 -10.47 19.86 1.19
N ILE A 463 -9.41 19.16 0.81
CA ILE A 463 -8.13 19.22 1.52
C ILE A 463 -7.71 20.67 1.71
N TRP A 464 -7.72 21.48 0.65
CA TRP A 464 -7.36 22.90 0.71
C TRP A 464 -8.33 23.77 1.52
N ALA A 465 -9.61 23.50 1.43
CA ALA A 465 -10.61 24.28 2.17
C ALA A 465 -10.51 24.03 3.68
N ASN A 466 -10.24 22.78 4.07
CA ASN A 466 -10.20 22.37 5.48
C ASN A 466 -8.85 22.69 6.16
N HIS A 467 -7.74 22.59 5.45
CA HIS A 467 -6.45 22.86 6.04
C HIS A 467 -6.19 24.36 6.18
N GLN A 468 -6.32 24.83 7.41
CA GLN A 468 -5.74 26.11 7.77
C GLN A 468 -4.21 25.96 7.76
N ARG A 469 -3.58 26.68 6.84
CA ARG A 469 -2.12 26.71 6.79
C ARG A 469 -1.58 27.29 8.10
N PRO A 470 -0.76 26.54 8.86
CA PRO A 470 -0.10 27.14 9.99
C PRO A 470 0.84 28.21 9.43
N THR A 471 0.63 29.42 9.85
CA THR A 471 1.53 30.54 9.58
C THR A 471 2.60 30.59 10.67
N VAL A 472 3.72 31.23 10.39
CA VAL A 472 4.72 31.53 11.44
C VAL A 472 4.08 32.25 12.62
N MET A 473 3.09 33.11 12.36
CA MET A 473 2.29 33.77 13.39
C MET A 473 1.45 32.82 14.22
N SER A 474 0.88 31.79 13.60
CA SER A 474 0.09 30.77 14.33
C SER A 474 0.95 29.98 15.29
N LEU A 475 2.20 29.73 14.93
CA LEU A 475 3.16 29.01 15.76
C LEU A 475 3.71 29.89 16.89
N ALA A 476 3.95 31.16 16.61
CA ALA A 476 4.29 32.15 17.64
C ALA A 476 3.13 32.32 18.65
N THR A 477 1.88 32.31 18.16
CA THR A 477 0.68 32.36 19.00
C THR A 477 0.52 31.08 19.83
N ALA A 478 1.03 29.94 19.34
CA ALA A 478 1.08 28.71 20.09
C ALA A 478 2.19 28.65 21.15
N GLY A 479 2.94 29.74 21.36
CA GLY A 479 3.97 29.88 22.39
C GLY A 479 5.37 29.43 21.94
N TYR A 480 5.58 29.26 20.65
CA TYR A 480 6.92 28.99 20.12
C TYR A 480 7.68 30.31 19.91
N ASP A 481 8.85 30.44 20.55
CA ASP A 481 9.69 31.62 20.37
C ASP A 481 10.66 31.42 19.21
N PRO A 482 10.49 32.14 18.08
CA PRO A 482 11.38 32.04 16.93
C PRO A 482 12.78 32.62 17.20
N ASN A 483 13.01 33.28 18.33
CA ASN A 483 14.30 33.89 18.70
C ASN A 483 15.12 33.00 19.63
N ILE A 484 14.64 31.81 20.01
CA ILE A 484 15.47 30.86 20.74
C ILE A 484 16.67 30.48 19.88
N ALA A 485 17.86 30.81 20.40
CA ALA A 485 19.13 30.66 19.75
C ALA A 485 19.35 29.33 19.06
N GLU A 486 20.07 29.39 17.96
CA GLU A 486 20.66 28.29 17.18
C GLU A 486 20.33 26.90 17.72
N ALA A 487 19.16 26.39 17.37
CA ALA A 487 18.85 25.00 17.63
C ALA A 487 19.83 24.16 16.79
N ASP A 488 20.54 23.28 17.49
CA ASP A 488 21.27 22.20 16.83
C ASP A 488 20.36 21.59 15.75
N PRO A 489 20.81 21.41 14.52
CA PRO A 489 20.05 20.70 13.48
C PRO A 489 19.48 19.34 13.93
N ALA A 490 20.01 18.76 15.00
CA ALA A 490 19.48 17.56 15.65
C ALA A 490 18.22 17.80 16.50
N THR A 491 17.85 19.04 16.81
CA THR A 491 16.68 19.39 17.62
C THR A 491 15.54 19.97 16.79
N TYR A 492 15.19 19.30 15.70
CA TYR A 492 13.98 19.64 14.96
C TYR A 492 12.75 19.23 15.76
N MET A 493 11.77 20.11 15.77
CA MET A 493 10.45 19.75 16.27
C MET A 493 9.89 18.62 15.39
N THR A 494 9.53 17.53 16.00
CA THR A 494 8.85 16.43 15.29
C THR A 494 7.46 16.87 14.83
N ALA A 495 6.91 16.21 13.84
CA ALA A 495 5.54 16.46 13.39
C ALA A 495 4.51 16.31 14.52
N ALA A 496 4.73 15.37 15.44
CA ALA A 496 3.87 15.20 16.60
C ALA A 496 3.91 16.40 17.56
N GLU A 497 5.08 16.99 17.78
CA GLU A 497 5.24 18.20 18.59
C GLU A 497 4.62 19.40 17.90
N PHE A 498 4.76 19.49 16.57
CA PHE A 498 4.14 20.53 15.78
C PHE A 498 2.61 20.43 15.79
N ALA A 499 2.05 19.23 15.59
CA ALA A 499 0.62 19.01 15.68
C ALA A 499 0.06 19.36 17.07
N GLN A 500 0.79 19.07 18.14
CA GLN A 500 0.41 19.46 19.50
C GLN A 500 0.41 20.98 19.71
N LEU A 501 1.28 21.71 19.02
CA LEU A 501 1.29 23.17 19.05
C LEU A 501 0.10 23.78 18.30
N LEU A 502 -0.31 23.17 17.21
CA LEU A 502 -1.46 23.64 16.41
C LEU A 502 -2.82 23.37 17.09
N HIS A 503 -2.87 22.41 18.01
CA HIS A 503 -4.09 22.04 18.77
C HIS A 503 -4.16 22.69 20.16
N ARG A 504 -3.24 23.56 20.53
CA ARG A 504 -3.32 24.45 21.70
C ARG A 504 -3.92 25.82 21.34
#